data_ad1e7c85860cc58a2c122c11e39ecdbd
#
_entry.id   ad1e7c85860cc58a2c122c11e39ecdbd
#
_cell.length_a   1.000
_cell.length_b   1.000
_cell.length_c   1.000
_cell.angle_alpha   90.00
_cell.angle_beta   90.00
_cell.angle_gamma   90.00
#
_symmetry.space_group_name_H-M   'P 1'
#
loop_
_entity.id
_entity.type
_entity.pdbx_description
1 polymer ?
#
loop_
_entity_poly.entity_id
_entity_poly.type
_entity_poly.pdbx_seq_one_letter_code
_entity_poly.pdbx_strand_id
1 'polypeptide(L)'
;KFGGDTDNWEWPRHTADFSMFRIYADANGNPAEYSANNVPLKPKHHLPVNLGGVKENDFAMILGYPGRTNRWMPAGGIEQNVKFAYPAWVEGSKTGMDNMKKYMVQSDALNLVYASKFAGVANYWKNRQGMIDALTKFGTAKSKAAQEAKFNKWANKPANKAKYGNVVPTINKFYAMTNEKSRHDNYLQQLFRTSAFGTVSRSLGRQLDLYTKADAAKRAEMAPGILEMANEMFKELHIPAEKDILAAQLSLYAKKAGYTLAPTVEKLAKENNGDFTKYVNAAFDLSIFTSVDRVKAFLDLPSEELLKNDPLFVLTNDLLNHYSFRSEELI
;
A
#
# COMPACT_ATOMS: atom_id res chain seq x y z
N LYS A 1 -17.84 11.62 11.77
CA LYS A 1 -17.29 10.47 12.51
C LYS A 1 -17.21 10.81 13.99
N PHE A 2 -17.91 10.03 14.82
CA PHE A 2 -17.85 10.09 16.28
C PHE A 2 -16.84 9.06 16.80
N GLY A 3 -16.13 9.38 17.91
CA GLY A 3 -15.11 8.49 18.49
C GLY A 3 -13.74 8.55 17.82
N GLY A 4 -13.60 9.19 16.68
CA GLY A 4 -12.34 9.31 15.95
C GLY A 4 -11.75 7.98 15.52
N ASP A 5 -10.43 7.85 15.62
CA ASP A 5 -9.68 6.64 15.26
C ASP A 5 -9.13 5.88 16.49
N THR A 6 -9.51 6.33 17.71
CA THR A 6 -8.91 5.83 18.96
C THR A 6 -9.16 4.34 19.17
N ASP A 7 -10.40 3.88 18.93
CA ASP A 7 -10.83 2.49 19.12
C ASP A 7 -10.87 1.67 17.83
N ASN A 8 -10.22 2.15 16.74
CA ASN A 8 -10.09 1.37 15.53
C ASN A 8 -9.25 0.11 15.80
N TRP A 9 -9.80 -1.06 15.45
CA TRP A 9 -9.29 -2.40 15.78
C TRP A 9 -9.27 -2.75 17.28
N GLU A 10 -9.94 -1.94 18.11
CA GLU A 10 -10.07 -2.16 19.54
C GLU A 10 -11.47 -2.68 19.91
N TRP A 11 -11.60 -3.26 21.09
CA TRP A 11 -12.86 -3.69 21.66
C TRP A 11 -12.89 -3.36 23.17
N PRO A 12 -13.99 -2.88 23.73
CA PRO A 12 -15.27 -2.50 23.08
C PRO A 12 -15.17 -1.21 22.26
N ARG A 13 -16.13 -1.01 21.33
CA ARG A 13 -16.20 0.16 20.46
C ARG A 13 -17.32 1.08 20.81
N HIS A 14 -17.08 2.39 20.68
CA HIS A 14 -18.09 3.43 20.79
C HIS A 14 -17.88 4.48 19.70
N THR A 15 -18.17 4.09 18.47
CA THR A 15 -18.00 4.94 17.28
C THR A 15 -19.28 5.02 16.48
N ALA A 16 -19.50 6.17 15.82
CA ALA A 16 -20.47 6.35 14.75
C ALA A 16 -19.76 6.96 13.55
N ASP A 17 -19.73 6.21 12.46
CA ASP A 17 -19.03 6.56 11.24
C ASP A 17 -20.00 6.43 10.06
N PHE A 18 -20.67 7.52 9.72
CA PHE A 18 -21.63 7.58 8.62
C PHE A 18 -21.55 8.91 7.90
N SER A 19 -21.94 8.90 6.62
CA SER A 19 -22.13 10.09 5.81
C SER A 19 -23.49 10.01 5.11
N MET A 20 -24.14 11.15 4.99
CA MET A 20 -25.40 11.27 4.26
C MET A 20 -25.19 12.12 3.01
N PHE A 21 -25.57 11.57 1.88
CA PHE A 21 -25.51 12.25 0.58
C PHE A 21 -26.90 12.40 0.01
N ARG A 22 -27.15 13.53 -0.66
CA ARG A 22 -28.35 13.73 -1.49
C ARG A 22 -27.90 13.81 -2.94
N ILE A 23 -28.46 12.93 -3.77
CA ILE A 23 -28.19 12.91 -5.20
C ILE A 23 -29.19 13.82 -5.89
N TYR A 24 -28.70 14.66 -6.81
CA TYR A 24 -29.50 15.52 -7.65
C TYR A 24 -29.44 15.02 -9.11
N ALA A 25 -30.53 15.21 -9.85
CA ALA A 25 -30.71 14.81 -11.22
C ALA A 25 -31.43 15.95 -11.99
N ASP A 26 -31.56 15.82 -13.31
CA ASP A 26 -32.43 16.71 -14.04
C ASP A 26 -33.91 16.55 -13.62
N ALA A 27 -34.80 17.40 -14.14
CA ALA A 27 -36.22 17.38 -13.80
C ALA A 27 -36.92 16.04 -14.16
N ASN A 28 -36.33 15.25 -15.06
CA ASN A 28 -36.82 13.95 -15.52
C ASN A 28 -36.19 12.78 -14.75
N GLY A 29 -35.25 13.03 -13.84
CA GLY A 29 -34.54 12.02 -13.07
C GLY A 29 -33.36 11.37 -13.78
N ASN A 30 -32.82 11.97 -14.85
CA ASN A 30 -31.64 11.48 -15.55
C ASN A 30 -30.36 12.06 -14.94
N PRO A 31 -29.22 11.38 -15.10
CA PRO A 31 -27.92 11.93 -14.78
C PRO A 31 -27.70 13.26 -15.51
N ALA A 32 -27.19 14.26 -14.81
CA ALA A 32 -26.95 15.58 -15.34
C ALA A 32 -25.74 16.23 -14.71
N GLU A 33 -25.05 17.08 -15.48
CA GLU A 33 -24.03 17.98 -14.94
C GLU A 33 -24.63 18.93 -13.91
N TYR A 34 -23.76 19.55 -13.08
CA TYR A 34 -24.22 20.47 -12.05
C TYR A 34 -25.03 21.63 -12.64
N SER A 35 -26.23 21.83 -12.10
CA SER A 35 -27.11 22.96 -12.42
C SER A 35 -27.92 23.34 -11.19
N ALA A 36 -28.14 24.65 -10.99
CA ALA A 36 -29.05 25.15 -9.95
C ALA A 36 -30.49 24.67 -10.11
N ASN A 37 -30.87 24.23 -11.32
CA ASN A 37 -32.19 23.69 -11.63
C ASN A 37 -32.33 22.20 -11.38
N ASN A 38 -31.26 21.51 -10.99
CA ASN A 38 -31.34 20.09 -10.65
C ASN A 38 -32.20 19.88 -9.42
N VAL A 39 -32.95 18.79 -9.42
CA VAL A 39 -33.88 18.41 -8.34
C VAL A 39 -33.37 17.16 -7.62
N PRO A 40 -33.76 16.94 -6.34
CA PRO A 40 -33.42 15.71 -5.64
C PRO A 40 -33.93 14.48 -6.37
N LEU A 41 -33.03 13.52 -6.63
CA LEU A 41 -33.39 12.25 -7.26
C LEU A 41 -34.41 11.50 -6.40
N LYS A 42 -35.51 11.07 -7.04
CA LYS A 42 -36.49 10.18 -6.43
C LYS A 42 -36.23 8.75 -6.94
N PRO A 43 -35.59 7.87 -6.13
CA PRO A 43 -35.31 6.51 -6.57
C PRO A 43 -36.61 5.71 -6.76
N LYS A 44 -36.62 4.79 -7.73
CA LYS A 44 -37.74 3.88 -7.96
C LYS A 44 -37.99 2.92 -6.79
N HIS A 45 -36.94 2.62 -6.03
CA HIS A 45 -36.97 1.77 -4.85
C HIS A 45 -35.93 2.25 -3.83
N HIS A 46 -36.22 2.06 -2.56
CA HIS A 46 -35.30 2.30 -1.46
C HIS A 46 -35.43 1.20 -0.40
N LEU A 47 -34.37 0.97 0.35
CA LEU A 47 -34.41 0.05 1.48
C LEU A 47 -35.04 0.76 2.69
N PRO A 48 -36.03 0.17 3.34
CA PRO A 48 -36.61 0.74 4.56
C PRO A 48 -35.62 0.69 5.71
N VAL A 49 -35.61 1.72 6.54
CA VAL A 49 -34.82 1.78 7.77
C VAL A 49 -35.68 1.34 8.93
N ASN A 50 -35.31 0.26 9.62
CA ASN A 50 -35.98 -0.20 10.82
C ASN A 50 -35.39 0.53 12.05
N LEU A 51 -36.16 1.44 12.62
CA LEU A 51 -35.76 2.18 13.84
C LEU A 51 -35.94 1.36 15.12
N GLY A 52 -36.61 0.22 15.07
CA GLY A 52 -36.78 -0.69 16.22
C GLY A 52 -35.50 -1.44 16.61
N GLY A 53 -34.49 -1.38 15.73
CA GLY A 53 -33.21 -2.08 15.92
C GLY A 53 -33.33 -3.60 15.85
N VAL A 54 -32.36 -4.30 16.45
CA VAL A 54 -32.30 -5.77 16.56
C VAL A 54 -32.14 -6.16 18.01
N LYS A 55 -32.64 -7.33 18.37
CA LYS A 55 -32.50 -7.91 19.71
C LYS A 55 -31.51 -9.06 19.69
N GLU A 56 -31.06 -9.48 20.85
CA GLU A 56 -30.23 -10.66 20.99
C GLU A 56 -30.93 -11.88 20.39
N ASN A 57 -30.23 -12.67 19.61
CA ASN A 57 -30.70 -13.84 18.84
C ASN A 57 -31.58 -13.53 17.62
N ASP A 58 -31.82 -12.27 17.26
CA ASP A 58 -32.43 -11.94 15.98
C ASP A 58 -31.50 -12.32 14.83
N PHE A 59 -32.09 -12.73 13.72
CA PHE A 59 -31.31 -12.96 12.50
C PHE A 59 -30.81 -11.62 11.95
N ALA A 60 -29.48 -11.52 11.74
CA ALA A 60 -28.85 -10.37 11.10
C ALA A 60 -27.91 -10.85 9.98
N MET A 61 -27.92 -10.14 8.85
CA MET A 61 -27.09 -10.45 7.71
C MET A 61 -26.44 -9.17 7.17
N ILE A 62 -25.14 -9.25 6.89
CA ILE A 62 -24.39 -8.19 6.21
C ILE A 62 -24.19 -8.60 4.75
N LEU A 63 -24.63 -7.74 3.83
CA LEU A 63 -24.38 -7.92 2.39
C LEU A 63 -23.08 -7.21 2.01
N GLY A 64 -22.20 -7.92 1.33
CA GLY A 64 -20.92 -7.39 0.85
C GLY A 64 -19.89 -8.49 0.64
N TYR A 65 -18.72 -8.06 0.18
CA TYR A 65 -17.58 -8.95 -0.01
C TYR A 65 -16.61 -8.76 1.15
N PRO A 66 -16.41 -9.78 2.02
CA PRO A 66 -15.40 -9.70 3.05
C PRO A 66 -14.01 -9.59 2.41
N GLY A 67 -13.10 -8.89 3.07
CA GLY A 67 -11.72 -8.81 2.63
C GLY A 67 -11.00 -10.16 2.72
N ARG A 68 -9.84 -10.21 3.36
CA ARG A 68 -9.05 -11.44 3.51
C ARG A 68 -9.08 -11.93 4.95
N THR A 69 -9.34 -13.23 5.13
CA THR A 69 -9.16 -13.95 6.40
C THR A 69 -8.17 -15.09 6.22
N ASN A 70 -7.40 -15.41 7.28
CA ASN A 70 -6.38 -16.46 7.25
C ASN A 70 -6.64 -17.51 8.35
N ARG A 71 -7.88 -17.96 8.50
CA ARG A 71 -8.30 -18.91 9.55
C ARG A 71 -7.53 -20.23 9.52
N TRP A 72 -7.09 -20.65 8.34
CA TRP A 72 -6.41 -21.93 8.11
C TRP A 72 -4.89 -21.79 8.01
N MET A 73 -4.35 -20.61 8.34
CA MET A 73 -2.91 -20.41 8.33
C MET A 73 -2.23 -21.36 9.33
N PRO A 74 -1.18 -22.08 8.91
CA PRO A 74 -0.43 -22.97 9.79
C PRO A 74 0.45 -22.21 10.76
N ALA A 75 0.99 -22.92 11.76
CA ALA A 75 1.85 -22.35 12.80
C ALA A 75 3.03 -21.56 12.21
N GLY A 76 3.72 -22.09 11.21
CA GLY A 76 4.83 -21.42 10.53
C GLY A 76 4.43 -20.10 9.87
N GLY A 77 3.23 -20.01 9.29
CA GLY A 77 2.71 -18.78 8.70
C GLY A 77 2.38 -17.72 9.76
N ILE A 78 1.84 -18.14 10.91
CA ILE A 78 1.59 -17.22 12.03
C ILE A 78 2.90 -16.70 12.58
N GLU A 79 3.90 -17.56 12.78
CA GLU A 79 5.23 -17.15 13.24
C GLU A 79 5.93 -16.21 12.27
N GLN A 80 5.86 -16.48 10.96
CA GLN A 80 6.40 -15.58 9.95
C GLN A 80 5.75 -14.19 10.04
N ASN A 81 4.42 -14.13 10.16
CA ASN A 81 3.73 -12.87 10.29
C ASN A 81 4.14 -12.09 11.55
N VAL A 82 4.16 -12.76 12.71
CA VAL A 82 4.44 -12.09 13.99
C VAL A 82 5.91 -11.67 14.13
N LYS A 83 6.86 -12.46 13.60
CA LYS A 83 8.29 -12.24 13.82
C LYS A 83 8.99 -11.49 12.67
N PHE A 84 8.45 -11.53 11.45
CA PHE A 84 9.13 -11.02 10.25
C PHE A 84 8.28 -10.02 9.46
N ALA A 85 7.09 -10.42 8.99
CA ALA A 85 6.27 -9.62 8.10
C ALA A 85 5.65 -8.39 8.79
N TYR A 86 4.90 -8.61 9.86
CA TYR A 86 4.17 -7.53 10.53
C TYR A 86 5.06 -6.52 11.24
N PRO A 87 6.17 -6.89 11.92
CA PRO A 87 7.09 -5.90 12.47
C PRO A 87 7.67 -4.97 11.41
N ALA A 88 8.07 -5.51 10.24
CA ALA A 88 8.56 -4.70 9.13
C ALA A 88 7.48 -3.77 8.57
N TRP A 89 6.25 -4.27 8.44
CA TRP A 89 5.10 -3.44 8.04
C TRP A 89 4.83 -2.30 9.05
N VAL A 90 4.79 -2.61 10.34
CA VAL A 90 4.52 -1.63 11.41
C VAL A 90 5.59 -0.55 11.45
N GLU A 91 6.87 -0.92 11.41
CA GLU A 91 7.99 0.02 11.43
C GLU A 91 8.00 0.92 10.18
N GLY A 92 7.82 0.34 8.99
CA GLY A 92 7.73 1.09 7.73
C GLY A 92 6.52 2.02 7.68
N SER A 93 5.35 1.56 8.13
CA SER A 93 4.15 2.41 8.25
C SER A 93 4.38 3.59 9.19
N LYS A 94 4.96 3.32 10.37
CA LYS A 94 5.25 4.37 11.37
C LYS A 94 6.22 5.40 10.81
N THR A 95 7.28 4.99 10.16
CA THR A 95 8.25 5.88 9.51
C THR A 95 7.58 6.80 8.49
N GLY A 96 6.71 6.27 7.64
CA GLY A 96 5.95 7.07 6.69
C GLY A 96 5.00 8.05 7.37
N MET A 97 4.22 7.59 8.36
CA MET A 97 3.28 8.43 9.09
C MET A 97 3.96 9.55 9.88
N ASP A 98 5.07 9.26 10.55
CA ASP A 98 5.81 10.26 11.33
C ASP A 98 6.33 11.40 10.41
N ASN A 99 6.79 11.06 9.21
CA ASN A 99 7.22 12.05 8.23
C ASN A 99 6.04 12.82 7.61
N MET A 100 4.92 12.19 7.28
CA MET A 100 3.70 12.89 6.86
C MET A 100 3.22 13.87 7.92
N LYS A 101 3.20 13.45 9.19
CA LYS A 101 2.69 14.25 10.30
C LYS A 101 3.50 15.54 10.53
N LYS A 102 4.82 15.56 10.26
CA LYS A 102 5.63 16.77 10.33
C LYS A 102 5.07 17.92 9.48
N TYR A 103 4.48 17.58 8.33
CA TYR A 103 3.91 18.54 7.40
C TYR A 103 2.43 18.80 7.67
N MET A 104 1.66 17.78 8.00
CA MET A 104 0.23 17.91 8.30
C MET A 104 -0.08 18.91 9.42
N VAL A 105 0.84 19.07 10.39
CA VAL A 105 0.66 20.01 11.51
C VAL A 105 1.00 21.46 11.14
N GLN A 106 1.54 21.74 9.96
CA GLN A 106 1.98 23.07 9.55
C GLN A 106 0.83 23.92 9.00
N SER A 107 -0.18 23.28 8.36
CA SER A 107 -1.37 23.98 7.85
C SER A 107 -2.52 23.03 7.58
N ASP A 108 -3.75 23.56 7.58
CA ASP A 108 -4.95 22.79 7.23
C ASP A 108 -4.89 22.27 5.79
N ALA A 109 -4.30 23.02 4.87
CA ALA A 109 -4.12 22.60 3.49
C ALA A 109 -3.23 21.36 3.38
N LEU A 110 -2.08 21.33 4.05
CA LEU A 110 -1.19 20.17 4.08
C LEU A 110 -1.80 18.98 4.84
N ASN A 111 -2.55 19.27 5.91
CA ASN A 111 -3.31 18.24 6.60
C ASN A 111 -4.32 17.57 5.65
N LEU A 112 -5.05 18.34 4.85
CA LEU A 112 -6.02 17.83 3.89
C LEU A 112 -5.35 16.98 2.82
N VAL A 113 -4.22 17.41 2.27
CA VAL A 113 -3.44 16.66 1.26
C VAL A 113 -3.08 15.26 1.75
N TYR A 114 -2.63 15.13 2.99
CA TYR A 114 -2.16 13.83 3.52
C TYR A 114 -3.20 13.05 4.33
N ALA A 115 -4.36 13.64 4.67
CA ALA A 115 -5.33 13.03 5.58
C ALA A 115 -5.78 11.63 5.15
N SER A 116 -6.16 11.45 3.90
CA SER A 116 -6.62 10.17 3.35
C SER A 116 -5.51 9.12 3.35
N LYS A 117 -4.32 9.49 2.88
CA LYS A 117 -3.15 8.62 2.82
C LYS A 117 -2.70 8.20 4.22
N PHE A 118 -2.61 9.17 5.15
CA PHE A 118 -2.27 8.92 6.54
C PHE A 118 -3.28 7.96 7.20
N ALA A 119 -4.59 8.20 7.06
CA ALA A 119 -5.63 7.35 7.61
C ALA A 119 -5.55 5.92 7.05
N GLY A 120 -5.31 5.78 5.74
CA GLY A 120 -5.13 4.48 5.10
C GLY A 120 -3.90 3.71 5.60
N VAL A 121 -2.78 4.40 5.83
CA VAL A 121 -1.57 3.79 6.41
C VAL A 121 -1.80 3.43 7.88
N ALA A 122 -2.38 4.34 8.67
CA ALA A 122 -2.67 4.14 10.09
C ALA A 122 -3.62 2.96 10.34
N ASN A 123 -4.64 2.78 9.50
CA ASN A 123 -5.57 1.66 9.61
C ASN A 123 -4.84 0.31 9.53
N TYR A 124 -3.97 0.12 8.57
CA TYR A 124 -3.20 -1.12 8.44
C TYR A 124 -2.10 -1.25 9.51
N TRP A 125 -1.49 -0.14 9.90
CA TRP A 125 -0.54 -0.11 11.00
C TRP A 125 -1.15 -0.64 12.29
N LYS A 126 -2.30 -0.10 12.70
CA LYS A 126 -3.05 -0.56 13.89
C LYS A 126 -3.46 -2.03 13.77
N ASN A 127 -3.98 -2.44 12.61
CA ASN A 127 -4.33 -3.84 12.37
C ASN A 127 -3.13 -4.77 12.56
N ARG A 128 -1.97 -4.46 11.97
CA ARG A 128 -0.78 -5.32 12.07
C ARG A 128 -0.20 -5.34 13.48
N GLN A 129 -0.16 -4.20 14.15
CA GLN A 129 0.27 -4.13 15.55
C GLN A 129 -0.66 -4.95 16.45
N GLY A 130 -1.97 -4.76 16.33
CA GLY A 130 -2.95 -5.54 17.07
C GLY A 130 -2.89 -7.04 16.80
N MET A 131 -2.56 -7.44 15.56
CA MET A 131 -2.33 -8.85 15.23
C MET A 131 -1.07 -9.41 15.90
N ILE A 132 0.04 -8.66 15.95
CA ILE A 132 1.24 -9.08 16.68
C ILE A 132 0.88 -9.32 18.14
N ASP A 133 0.22 -8.35 18.77
CA ASP A 133 -0.10 -8.37 20.19
C ASP A 133 -1.07 -9.51 20.53
N ALA A 134 -2.16 -9.65 19.77
CA ALA A 134 -3.17 -10.69 20.00
C ALA A 134 -2.64 -12.11 19.74
N LEU A 135 -1.98 -12.34 18.59
CA LEU A 135 -1.46 -13.66 18.25
C LEU A 135 -0.38 -14.13 19.24
N THR A 136 0.42 -13.17 19.75
CA THR A 136 1.43 -13.43 20.80
C THR A 136 0.76 -13.71 22.14
N LYS A 137 -0.16 -12.83 22.57
CA LYS A 137 -0.86 -12.94 23.87
C LYS A 137 -1.62 -14.25 24.00
N PHE A 138 -2.31 -14.66 22.96
CA PHE A 138 -3.12 -15.90 22.96
C PHE A 138 -2.32 -17.15 22.58
N GLY A 139 -1.03 -17.05 22.29
CA GLY A 139 -0.20 -18.19 21.92
C GLY A 139 -0.72 -18.95 20.68
N THR A 140 -1.26 -18.21 19.70
CA THR A 140 -1.98 -18.80 18.56
C THR A 140 -1.10 -19.73 17.74
N ALA A 141 0.16 -19.40 17.51
CA ALA A 141 1.10 -20.29 16.80
C ALA A 141 1.28 -21.63 17.52
N LYS A 142 1.42 -21.61 18.86
CA LYS A 142 1.54 -22.82 19.69
C LYS A 142 0.27 -23.67 19.61
N SER A 143 -0.90 -23.05 19.66
CA SER A 143 -2.19 -23.74 19.54
C SER A 143 -2.32 -24.40 18.16
N LYS A 144 -1.94 -23.71 17.08
CA LYS A 144 -1.92 -24.28 15.73
C LYS A 144 -0.93 -25.44 15.60
N ALA A 145 0.28 -25.30 16.12
CA ALA A 145 1.26 -26.38 16.13
C ALA A 145 0.73 -27.65 16.82
N ALA A 146 -0.03 -27.51 17.91
CA ALA A 146 -0.67 -28.64 18.58
C ALA A 146 -1.77 -29.29 17.73
N GLN A 147 -2.53 -28.50 16.97
CA GLN A 147 -3.51 -29.02 15.99
C GLN A 147 -2.80 -29.78 14.85
N GLU A 148 -1.73 -29.20 14.30
CA GLU A 148 -0.89 -29.81 13.27
C GLU A 148 -0.26 -31.12 13.70
N ALA A 149 0.20 -31.20 14.95
CA ALA A 149 0.73 -32.44 15.51
C ALA A 149 -0.34 -33.56 15.56
N LYS A 150 -1.59 -33.22 15.88
CA LYS A 150 -2.72 -34.18 15.82
C LYS A 150 -3.00 -34.63 14.39
N PHE A 151 -3.04 -33.65 13.45
CA PHE A 151 -3.20 -33.94 12.04
C PHE A 151 -2.07 -34.84 11.49
N ASN A 152 -0.82 -34.54 11.81
CA ASN A 152 0.34 -35.30 11.37
C ASN A 152 0.33 -36.74 11.89
N LYS A 153 -0.14 -36.97 13.12
CA LYS A 153 -0.36 -38.35 13.64
C LYS A 153 -1.35 -39.13 12.79
N TRP A 154 -2.45 -38.50 12.39
CA TRP A 154 -3.44 -39.11 11.49
C TRP A 154 -2.88 -39.28 10.07
N ALA A 155 -2.24 -38.25 9.52
CA ALA A 155 -1.68 -38.21 8.17
C ALA A 155 -0.60 -39.28 7.95
N ASN A 156 0.17 -39.62 8.99
CA ASN A 156 1.23 -40.63 8.91
C ASN A 156 0.77 -42.10 9.11
N LYS A 157 -0.55 -42.34 9.31
CA LYS A 157 -1.08 -43.70 9.27
C LYS A 157 -0.92 -44.29 7.87
N PRO A 158 -0.67 -45.63 7.71
CA PRO A 158 -0.38 -46.24 6.41
C PRO A 158 -1.36 -45.86 5.29
N ALA A 159 -2.67 -45.84 5.59
CA ALA A 159 -3.71 -45.49 4.62
C ALA A 159 -3.70 -44.02 4.17
N ASN A 160 -3.08 -43.13 4.92
CA ASN A 160 -3.12 -41.68 4.68
C ASN A 160 -1.76 -41.15 4.23
N LYS A 161 -0.67 -41.83 4.57
CA LYS A 161 0.69 -41.35 4.47
C LYS A 161 1.09 -40.88 3.07
N ALA A 162 0.71 -41.65 2.06
CA ALA A 162 1.05 -41.37 0.67
C ALA A 162 0.43 -40.03 0.21
N LYS A 163 -0.77 -39.70 0.70
CA LYS A 163 -1.50 -38.50 0.27
C LYS A 163 -1.28 -37.30 1.17
N TYR A 164 -1.13 -37.46 2.49
CA TYR A 164 -1.19 -36.36 3.46
C TYR A 164 0.06 -36.25 4.34
N GLY A 165 0.96 -37.25 4.35
CA GLY A 165 2.06 -37.33 5.31
C GLY A 165 3.02 -36.11 5.31
N ASN A 166 3.23 -35.50 4.14
CA ASN A 166 4.18 -34.39 3.98
C ASN A 166 3.53 -33.02 3.86
N VAL A 167 2.20 -32.89 3.88
CA VAL A 167 1.51 -31.63 3.58
C VAL A 167 1.91 -30.52 4.56
N VAL A 168 1.67 -30.71 5.85
CA VAL A 168 1.99 -29.71 6.86
C VAL A 168 3.49 -29.45 6.99
N PRO A 169 4.37 -30.47 7.06
CA PRO A 169 5.82 -30.26 7.06
C PRO A 169 6.32 -29.43 5.87
N THR A 170 5.83 -29.69 4.66
CA THR A 170 6.22 -28.96 3.45
C THR A 170 5.80 -27.50 3.52
N ILE A 171 4.56 -27.20 3.94
CA ILE A 171 4.07 -25.83 4.07
C ILE A 171 4.87 -25.06 5.14
N ASN A 172 5.10 -25.66 6.32
CA ASN A 172 5.88 -25.01 7.37
C ASN A 172 7.34 -24.78 6.98
N LYS A 173 7.94 -25.72 6.22
CA LYS A 173 9.29 -25.55 5.64
C LYS A 173 9.33 -24.36 4.69
N PHE A 174 8.34 -24.20 3.81
CA PHE A 174 8.24 -23.05 2.92
C PHE A 174 8.20 -21.72 3.69
N TYR A 175 7.37 -21.62 4.73
CA TYR A 175 7.36 -20.41 5.57
C TYR A 175 8.72 -20.13 6.21
N ALA A 176 9.38 -21.15 6.76
CA ALA A 176 10.70 -21.00 7.38
C ALA A 176 11.75 -20.49 6.37
N MET A 177 11.73 -21.01 5.13
CA MET A 177 12.65 -20.60 4.05
C MET A 177 12.39 -19.16 3.56
N THR A 178 11.16 -18.66 3.69
CA THR A 178 10.74 -17.37 3.16
C THR A 178 10.67 -16.25 4.22
N ASN A 179 11.08 -16.50 5.44
CA ASN A 179 11.02 -15.53 6.53
C ASN A 179 11.72 -14.21 6.22
N GLU A 180 12.98 -14.25 5.79
CA GLU A 180 13.78 -13.06 5.49
C GLU A 180 13.23 -12.33 4.25
N LYS A 181 12.81 -13.06 3.24
CA LYS A 181 12.12 -12.48 2.09
C LYS A 181 10.84 -11.76 2.51
N SER A 182 10.04 -12.37 3.37
CA SER A 182 8.81 -11.76 3.86
C SER A 182 9.06 -10.45 4.60
N ARG A 183 10.10 -10.38 5.42
CA ARG A 183 10.55 -9.14 6.07
C ARG A 183 10.94 -8.08 5.04
N HIS A 184 11.83 -8.44 4.12
CA HIS A 184 12.30 -7.58 3.03
C HIS A 184 11.14 -7.00 2.23
N ASP A 185 10.23 -7.85 1.77
CA ASP A 185 9.10 -7.45 0.92
C ASP A 185 8.15 -6.49 1.65
N ASN A 186 7.98 -6.65 2.96
CA ASN A 186 7.13 -5.75 3.74
C ASN A 186 7.76 -4.35 3.92
N TYR A 187 9.08 -4.23 4.12
CA TYR A 187 9.73 -2.92 4.09
C TYR A 187 9.61 -2.26 2.72
N LEU A 188 9.86 -3.00 1.65
CA LEU A 188 9.75 -2.48 0.28
C LEU A 188 8.31 -2.04 -0.05
N GLN A 189 7.31 -2.83 0.34
CA GLN A 189 5.91 -2.45 0.18
C GLN A 189 5.57 -1.16 0.93
N GLN A 190 6.11 -0.95 2.14
CA GLN A 190 5.87 0.28 2.88
C GLN A 190 6.56 1.49 2.24
N LEU A 191 7.72 1.33 1.64
CA LEU A 191 8.36 2.36 0.84
C LEU A 191 7.44 2.83 -0.28
N PHE A 192 6.89 1.91 -1.08
CA PHE A 192 5.96 2.25 -2.17
C PHE A 192 4.60 2.75 -1.68
N ARG A 193 4.13 2.29 -0.54
CA ARG A 193 2.82 2.66 0.00
C ARG A 193 2.81 4.05 0.64
N THR A 194 3.88 4.44 1.29
CA THR A 194 3.96 5.70 2.05
C THR A 194 4.52 6.85 1.23
N SER A 195 5.42 6.59 0.27
CA SER A 195 5.90 7.59 -0.68
C SER A 195 5.05 7.59 -1.95
N ALA A 196 4.67 8.76 -2.43
CA ALA A 196 4.00 8.91 -3.73
C ALA A 196 4.94 8.69 -4.91
N PHE A 197 6.21 8.87 -4.68
CA PHE A 197 7.27 8.82 -5.68
C PHE A 197 7.22 7.57 -6.57
N GLY A 198 7.09 6.36 -5.99
CA GLY A 198 7.05 5.12 -6.76
C GLY A 198 5.85 5.02 -7.70
N THR A 199 4.70 5.56 -7.30
CA THR A 199 3.49 5.61 -8.15
C THR A 199 3.66 6.63 -9.27
N VAL A 200 4.15 7.83 -8.94
CA VAL A 200 4.34 8.92 -9.92
C VAL A 200 5.34 8.49 -11.00
N SER A 201 6.55 8.09 -10.62
CA SER A 201 7.58 7.73 -11.60
C SER A 201 7.25 6.45 -12.38
N ARG A 202 6.56 5.48 -11.79
CA ARG A 202 6.10 4.28 -12.50
C ARG A 202 5.02 4.59 -13.52
N SER A 203 3.98 5.34 -13.13
CA SER A 203 2.81 5.58 -13.99
C SER A 203 3.14 6.56 -15.09
N LEU A 204 3.71 7.73 -14.78
CA LEU A 204 4.17 8.69 -15.78
C LEU A 204 5.34 8.13 -16.58
N GLY A 205 6.31 7.48 -15.94
CA GLY A 205 7.47 6.91 -16.62
C GLY A 205 7.10 5.92 -17.72
N ARG A 206 6.10 5.06 -17.48
CA ARG A 206 5.58 4.17 -18.51
C ARG A 206 4.96 4.94 -19.69
N GLN A 207 4.23 6.00 -19.43
CA GLN A 207 3.64 6.82 -20.49
C GLN A 207 4.72 7.59 -21.27
N LEU A 208 5.71 8.13 -20.57
CA LEU A 208 6.83 8.84 -21.21
C LEU A 208 7.71 7.89 -22.03
N ASP A 209 7.92 6.65 -21.60
CA ASP A 209 8.65 5.64 -22.37
C ASP A 209 7.89 5.29 -23.68
N LEU A 210 6.57 5.12 -23.63
CA LEU A 210 5.76 4.93 -24.83
C LEU A 210 5.78 6.16 -25.74
N TYR A 211 5.75 7.36 -25.16
CA TYR A 211 5.80 8.62 -25.87
C TYR A 211 7.12 8.81 -26.63
N THR A 212 8.27 8.46 -26.03
CA THR A 212 9.56 8.57 -26.72
C THR A 212 9.65 7.70 -27.98
N LYS A 213 8.97 6.56 -28.00
CA LYS A 213 8.95 5.58 -29.08
C LYS A 213 7.89 5.84 -30.14
N ALA A 214 6.95 6.76 -29.89
CA ALA A 214 5.85 7.10 -30.77
C ALA A 214 6.29 8.08 -31.89
N ASP A 215 5.62 8.05 -33.03
CA ASP A 215 5.75 9.04 -34.07
C ASP A 215 5.10 10.40 -33.69
N ALA A 216 5.30 11.42 -34.50
CA ALA A 216 4.82 12.77 -34.21
C ALA A 216 3.29 12.86 -34.06
N ALA A 217 2.53 12.13 -34.88
CA ALA A 217 1.07 12.13 -34.83
C ALA A 217 0.56 11.49 -33.53
N LYS A 218 1.15 10.34 -33.17
CA LYS A 218 0.80 9.64 -31.92
C LYS A 218 1.23 10.43 -30.68
N ARG A 219 2.36 11.11 -30.71
CA ARG A 219 2.80 12.03 -29.64
C ARG A 219 1.79 13.16 -29.42
N ALA A 220 1.30 13.78 -30.51
CA ALA A 220 0.31 14.84 -30.42
C ALA A 220 -1.00 14.35 -29.77
N GLU A 221 -1.40 13.09 -30.03
CA GLU A 221 -2.57 12.46 -29.40
C GLU A 221 -2.33 12.16 -27.91
N MET A 222 -1.13 11.71 -27.53
CA MET A 222 -0.83 11.28 -26.16
C MET A 222 -0.55 12.45 -25.20
N ALA A 223 0.04 13.53 -25.67
CA ALA A 223 0.54 14.62 -24.82
C ALA A 223 -0.53 15.23 -23.90
N PRO A 224 -1.78 15.54 -24.35
CA PRO A 224 -2.81 16.08 -23.47
C PRO A 224 -3.14 15.15 -22.29
N GLY A 225 -3.30 13.84 -22.54
CA GLY A 225 -3.59 12.85 -21.49
C GLY A 225 -2.45 12.67 -20.49
N ILE A 226 -1.21 12.74 -20.95
CA ILE A 226 -0.03 12.69 -20.07
C ILE A 226 0.02 13.93 -19.16
N LEU A 227 -0.25 15.12 -19.71
CA LEU A 227 -0.28 16.36 -18.92
C LEU A 227 -1.43 16.38 -17.93
N GLU A 228 -2.60 15.89 -18.31
CA GLU A 228 -3.74 15.74 -17.39
C GLU A 228 -3.40 14.79 -16.24
N MET A 229 -2.84 13.62 -16.53
CA MET A 229 -2.35 12.68 -15.52
C MET A 229 -1.32 13.33 -14.59
N ALA A 230 -0.35 14.07 -15.13
CA ALA A 230 0.65 14.77 -14.33
C ALA A 230 -0.01 15.83 -13.42
N ASN A 231 -0.92 16.65 -13.95
CA ASN A 231 -1.66 17.63 -13.18
C ASN A 231 -2.39 17.01 -11.99
N GLU A 232 -3.14 15.92 -12.23
CA GLU A 232 -3.88 15.24 -11.15
C GLU A 232 -2.93 14.64 -10.09
N MET A 233 -1.83 14.01 -10.52
CA MET A 233 -0.86 13.43 -9.58
C MET A 233 -0.16 14.50 -8.72
N PHE A 234 0.20 15.65 -9.30
CA PHE A 234 0.95 16.69 -8.58
C PHE A 234 0.05 17.59 -7.71
N LYS A 235 -1.27 17.66 -7.94
CA LYS A 235 -2.21 18.39 -7.06
C LYS A 235 -2.14 17.92 -5.60
N GLU A 236 -1.90 16.62 -5.38
CA GLU A 236 -1.92 15.98 -4.08
C GLU A 236 -0.51 15.74 -3.52
N LEU A 237 0.51 16.40 -4.06
CA LEU A 237 1.89 16.21 -3.64
C LEU A 237 2.48 17.48 -3.03
N HIS A 238 3.11 17.31 -1.89
CA HIS A 238 3.98 18.32 -1.30
C HIS A 238 5.43 17.83 -1.38
N ILE A 239 6.19 18.36 -2.33
CA ILE A 239 7.55 17.89 -2.65
C ILE A 239 8.48 17.81 -1.44
N PRO A 240 8.54 18.80 -0.52
CA PRO A 240 9.37 18.67 0.68
C PRO A 240 9.00 17.45 1.54
N ALA A 241 7.70 17.16 1.71
CA ALA A 241 7.26 15.99 2.46
C ALA A 241 7.64 14.68 1.74
N GLU A 242 7.48 14.62 0.43
CA GLU A 242 7.83 13.43 -0.36
C GLU A 242 9.36 13.16 -0.34
N LYS A 243 10.19 14.21 -0.33
CA LYS A 243 11.64 14.08 -0.12
C LYS A 243 11.96 13.42 1.23
N ASP A 244 11.37 13.93 2.32
CA ASP A 244 11.60 13.39 3.67
C ASP A 244 11.07 11.96 3.81
N ILE A 245 9.88 11.67 3.29
CA ILE A 245 9.29 10.33 3.34
C ILE A 245 10.16 9.34 2.58
N LEU A 246 10.57 9.67 1.35
CA LEU A 246 11.39 8.78 0.54
C LEU A 246 12.76 8.53 1.16
N ALA A 247 13.45 9.57 1.62
CA ALA A 247 14.76 9.45 2.26
C ALA A 247 14.69 8.57 3.53
N ALA A 248 13.68 8.80 4.37
CA ALA A 248 13.49 8.00 5.58
C ALA A 248 13.16 6.54 5.27
N GLN A 249 12.32 6.28 4.27
CA GLN A 249 11.96 4.92 3.85
C GLN A 249 13.14 4.17 3.22
N LEU A 250 13.93 4.82 2.38
CA LEU A 250 15.15 4.22 1.80
C LEU A 250 16.18 3.88 2.90
N SER A 251 16.39 4.80 3.85
CA SER A 251 17.30 4.57 4.97
C SER A 251 16.82 3.42 5.86
N LEU A 252 15.53 3.33 6.13
CA LEU A 252 14.94 2.22 6.89
C LEU A 252 15.09 0.90 6.13
N TYR A 253 14.74 0.88 4.85
CA TYR A 253 14.84 -0.29 3.99
C TYR A 253 16.29 -0.79 3.90
N ALA A 254 17.23 0.07 3.62
CA ALA A 254 18.65 -0.29 3.54
C ALA A 254 19.18 -0.88 4.86
N LYS A 255 18.72 -0.36 6.00
CA LYS A 255 19.17 -0.79 7.35
C LYS A 255 18.52 -2.09 7.81
N LYS A 256 17.25 -2.35 7.45
CA LYS A 256 16.40 -3.33 8.14
C LYS A 256 15.89 -4.47 7.25
N ALA A 257 15.92 -4.32 5.94
CA ALA A 257 15.36 -5.32 5.03
C ALA A 257 16.00 -6.72 5.20
N GLY A 258 17.25 -6.79 5.65
CA GLY A 258 17.88 -8.04 6.11
C GLY A 258 18.15 -9.06 5.01
N TYR A 259 18.11 -8.66 3.75
CA TYR A 259 18.30 -9.51 2.59
C TYR A 259 19.05 -8.72 1.50
N THR A 260 19.31 -9.29 0.33
CA THR A 260 19.94 -8.56 -0.77
C THR A 260 19.13 -7.32 -1.12
N LEU A 261 19.74 -6.15 -1.08
CA LEU A 261 19.10 -4.90 -1.47
C LEU A 261 19.08 -4.77 -2.99
N ALA A 262 18.18 -3.93 -3.50
CA ALA A 262 18.24 -3.50 -4.89
C ALA A 262 19.61 -2.86 -5.17
N PRO A 263 20.27 -3.16 -6.32
CA PRO A 263 21.66 -2.74 -6.58
C PRO A 263 21.90 -1.25 -6.40
N THR A 264 21.01 -0.40 -6.91
CA THR A 264 21.08 1.06 -6.73
C THR A 264 21.06 1.46 -5.26
N VAL A 265 20.16 0.85 -4.48
CA VAL A 265 20.03 1.15 -3.03
C VAL A 265 21.26 0.65 -2.28
N GLU A 266 21.78 -0.52 -2.59
CA GLU A 266 22.99 -1.06 -1.97
C GLU A 266 24.21 -0.15 -2.21
N LYS A 267 24.41 0.30 -3.46
CA LYS A 267 25.45 1.25 -3.83
C LYS A 267 25.31 2.55 -3.03
N LEU A 268 24.14 3.17 -3.09
CA LEU A 268 23.87 4.44 -2.41
C LEU A 268 24.01 4.36 -0.89
N ALA A 269 23.61 3.24 -0.29
CA ALA A 269 23.76 3.01 1.14
C ALA A 269 25.25 2.99 1.56
N LYS A 270 26.11 2.36 0.76
CA LYS A 270 27.56 2.34 0.99
C LYS A 270 28.19 3.73 0.84
N GLU A 271 27.79 4.48 -0.19
CA GLU A 271 28.32 5.82 -0.48
C GLU A 271 27.90 6.88 0.54
N ASN A 272 26.74 6.71 1.18
CA ASN A 272 26.13 7.70 2.08
C ASN A 272 25.98 7.23 3.53
N ASN A 273 26.65 6.17 3.94
CA ASN A 273 26.50 5.57 5.29
C ASN A 273 25.04 5.28 5.70
N GLY A 274 24.20 4.91 4.73
CA GLY A 274 22.79 4.61 4.93
C GLY A 274 21.87 5.83 5.10
N ASP A 275 22.37 7.07 4.95
CA ASP A 275 21.57 8.29 4.90
C ASP A 275 21.30 8.70 3.45
N PHE A 276 20.04 8.66 3.04
CA PHE A 276 19.63 8.95 1.67
C PHE A 276 19.18 10.41 1.46
N THR A 277 19.24 11.27 2.46
CA THR A 277 18.72 12.65 2.39
C THR A 277 19.39 13.45 1.26
N LYS A 278 20.73 13.40 1.18
CA LYS A 278 21.48 14.10 0.14
C LYS A 278 21.16 13.60 -1.27
N TYR A 279 21.10 12.28 -1.44
CA TYR A 279 20.76 11.67 -2.72
C TYR A 279 19.34 12.03 -3.16
N VAL A 280 18.35 11.90 -2.26
CA VAL A 280 16.95 12.19 -2.58
C VAL A 280 16.77 13.65 -2.95
N ASN A 281 17.40 14.60 -2.23
CA ASN A 281 17.36 16.00 -2.59
C ASN A 281 17.89 16.24 -4.02
N ALA A 282 19.08 15.73 -4.36
CA ALA A 282 19.65 15.86 -5.68
C ALA A 282 18.79 15.18 -6.75
N ALA A 283 18.24 14.00 -6.48
CA ALA A 283 17.38 13.28 -7.40
C ALA A 283 16.10 14.07 -7.72
N PHE A 284 15.45 14.66 -6.71
CA PHE A 284 14.26 15.50 -6.93
C PHE A 284 14.58 16.79 -7.68
N ASP A 285 15.77 17.37 -7.49
CA ASP A 285 16.20 18.57 -8.21
C ASP A 285 16.48 18.31 -9.68
N LEU A 286 16.77 17.08 -10.08
CA LEU A 286 17.08 16.68 -11.46
C LEU A 286 15.93 16.01 -12.20
N SER A 287 15.05 15.30 -11.48
CA SER A 287 14.05 14.41 -12.07
C SER A 287 12.92 15.11 -12.79
N ILE A 288 12.48 14.52 -13.89
CA ILE A 288 11.27 14.89 -14.66
C ILE A 288 10.01 14.75 -13.80
N PHE A 289 10.00 13.80 -12.83
CA PHE A 289 8.84 13.38 -12.06
C PHE A 289 8.55 14.25 -10.84
N THR A 290 8.91 15.53 -10.84
CA THR A 290 8.78 16.42 -9.68
C THR A 290 7.90 17.65 -9.90
N SER A 291 7.51 17.94 -11.14
CA SER A 291 6.54 18.99 -11.46
C SER A 291 5.92 18.80 -12.85
N VAL A 292 4.74 19.39 -13.04
CA VAL A 292 4.07 19.42 -14.34
C VAL A 292 4.91 20.11 -15.40
N ASP A 293 5.59 21.22 -15.04
CA ASP A 293 6.41 21.98 -15.99
C ASP A 293 7.58 21.14 -16.52
N ARG A 294 8.19 20.29 -15.70
CA ARG A 294 9.25 19.37 -16.13
C ARG A 294 8.73 18.28 -17.04
N VAL A 295 7.55 17.73 -16.75
CA VAL A 295 6.89 16.78 -17.65
C VAL A 295 6.57 17.45 -18.98
N LYS A 296 6.06 18.68 -18.98
CA LYS A 296 5.79 19.45 -20.20
C LYS A 296 7.06 19.69 -21.01
N ALA A 297 8.14 20.16 -20.37
CA ALA A 297 9.42 20.38 -21.03
C ALA A 297 9.97 19.07 -21.66
N PHE A 298 9.77 17.94 -21.01
CA PHE A 298 10.13 16.63 -21.57
C PHE A 298 9.26 16.27 -22.80
N LEU A 299 7.97 16.56 -22.77
CA LEU A 299 7.09 16.30 -23.93
C LEU A 299 7.43 17.18 -25.12
N ASP A 300 7.89 18.42 -24.88
CA ASP A 300 8.34 19.34 -25.94
C ASP A 300 9.65 18.85 -26.59
N LEU A 301 10.54 18.21 -25.82
CA LEU A 301 11.82 17.67 -26.30
C LEU A 301 12.08 16.26 -25.76
N PRO A 302 11.35 15.25 -26.25
CA PRO A 302 11.42 13.90 -25.71
C PRO A 302 12.75 13.21 -26.02
N SER A 303 13.37 12.62 -24.99
CA SER A 303 14.61 11.87 -25.09
C SER A 303 14.53 10.58 -24.29
N GLU A 304 14.73 9.44 -24.98
CA GLU A 304 14.79 8.14 -24.32
C GLU A 304 16.00 8.04 -23.37
N GLU A 305 17.12 8.66 -23.74
CA GLU A 305 18.31 8.71 -22.92
C GLU A 305 18.10 9.51 -21.63
N LEU A 306 17.44 10.68 -21.73
CA LEU A 306 17.11 11.50 -20.57
C LEU A 306 16.20 10.75 -19.60
N LEU A 307 15.19 10.04 -20.12
CA LEU A 307 14.28 9.25 -19.30
C LEU A 307 15.00 8.09 -18.60
N LYS A 308 15.85 7.35 -19.34
CA LYS A 308 16.60 6.21 -18.78
C LYS A 308 17.64 6.62 -17.74
N ASN A 309 18.10 7.86 -17.77
CA ASN A 309 19.04 8.41 -16.80
C ASN A 309 18.36 9.23 -15.69
N ASP A 310 17.05 9.38 -15.72
CA ASP A 310 16.32 10.08 -14.65
C ASP A 310 16.48 9.33 -13.32
N PRO A 311 16.99 10.01 -12.26
CA PRO A 311 17.37 9.32 -11.02
C PRO A 311 16.20 8.69 -10.29
N LEU A 312 15.00 9.28 -10.36
CA LEU A 312 13.82 8.72 -9.73
C LEU A 312 13.23 7.57 -10.55
N PHE A 313 13.33 7.63 -11.87
CA PHE A 313 12.92 6.54 -12.75
C PHE A 313 13.82 5.32 -12.61
N VAL A 314 15.13 5.52 -12.58
CA VAL A 314 16.14 4.47 -12.36
C VAL A 314 15.90 3.79 -11.01
N LEU A 315 15.76 4.56 -9.92
CA LEU A 315 15.54 4.03 -8.59
C LEU A 315 14.24 3.21 -8.51
N THR A 316 13.15 3.74 -9.08
CA THR A 316 11.86 3.03 -9.08
C THR A 316 11.93 1.71 -9.84
N ASN A 317 12.51 1.71 -11.02
CA ASN A 317 12.63 0.50 -11.84
C ASN A 317 13.53 -0.53 -11.19
N ASP A 318 14.64 -0.12 -10.60
CA ASP A 318 15.54 -1.03 -9.89
C ASP A 318 14.84 -1.70 -8.70
N LEU A 319 14.13 -0.94 -7.89
CA LEU A 319 13.35 -1.47 -6.77
C LEU A 319 12.25 -2.43 -7.23
N LEU A 320 11.52 -2.10 -8.31
CA LEU A 320 10.44 -2.94 -8.84
C LEU A 320 10.98 -4.21 -9.49
N ASN A 321 12.06 -4.12 -10.26
CA ASN A 321 12.71 -5.27 -10.89
C ASN A 321 13.28 -6.21 -9.82
N HIS A 322 13.91 -5.67 -8.80
CA HIS A 322 14.41 -6.45 -7.68
C HIS A 322 13.29 -7.18 -6.94
N TYR A 323 12.16 -6.54 -6.69
CA TYR A 323 10.99 -7.17 -6.08
C TYR A 323 10.43 -8.31 -6.96
N SER A 324 10.30 -8.11 -8.26
CA SER A 324 9.79 -9.10 -9.22
C SER A 324 10.73 -10.32 -9.31
N PHE A 325 12.02 -10.09 -9.52
CA PHE A 325 13.03 -11.14 -9.57
C PHE A 325 13.01 -12.03 -8.33
N ARG A 326 12.92 -11.43 -7.15
CA ARG A 326 12.86 -12.17 -5.89
C ARG A 326 11.57 -13.00 -5.72
N SER A 327 10.50 -12.59 -6.38
CA SER A 327 9.25 -13.35 -6.38
C SER A 327 9.34 -14.58 -7.26
N GLU A 328 10.11 -14.53 -8.33
CA GLU A 328 10.34 -15.65 -9.26
C GLU A 328 11.30 -16.70 -8.70
N GLU A 329 12.30 -16.32 -7.92
CA GLU A 329 13.25 -17.25 -7.27
C GLU A 329 12.59 -18.29 -6.35
N LEU A 330 11.32 -18.08 -5.96
CA LEU A 330 10.61 -18.95 -5.01
C LEU A 330 9.57 -19.85 -5.67
N ILE A 331 9.35 -19.71 -6.97
CA ILE A 331 8.45 -20.53 -7.77
C ILE A 331 9.26 -21.63 -8.45
#